data_7f570bf03e04dbcbfc83ee7e33c68b6f
#
_entry.id   7f570bf03e04dbcbfc83ee7e33c68b6f
#
_cell.length_a   1.000
_cell.length_b   1.000
_cell.length_c   1.000
_cell.angle_alpha   90.00
_cell.angle_beta   90.00
_cell.angle_gamma   90.00
#
_symmetry.space_group_name_H-M   'P 1'
#
loop_
_entity.id
_entity.type
_entity.pdbx_description
1 polymer ?
#
loop_
_entity_poly.entity_id
_entity_poly.type
_entity_poly.pdbx_seq_one_letter_code
_entity_poly.pdbx_strand_id
1 'polypeptide(L)'
;MKRSIFLSIILSLFLVACIPQAMAQKQSRLEKLLRYLNDNDADKWQKNRDKIDDETQIYYAEELALLDVLNGLWNEQSEQAATNYFGCYERATKAYFPNICEEEKIQLSNVQNKAELAVISILEASKDQIPFSKTLMDSIQSSGYPGDSAILQKVRDIREMALLEGMLKTPTLNIYQTYITEYPNGKFISQINTAENKRLYQIVKSNPTSANFKAFFDNANMQKFFTDKDTRPFLPEVRALYDDFLFQGIDSLREKGNATAIRQIIDEYKQSPYLTSTARTHLDDLEYLSEKADFELLKAAIVNSESLSMLQDFLCTHRYKEFRDQANALRTPFILQTIIFTPTSVKYYNGGRLIKSAENDSTGNTSTTYSYDDKGQLISTLSL
;
A
#
# COMPACT_ATOMS: atom_id res chain seq x y z
N MET A 1 40.38 11.87 80.96
CA MET A 1 39.20 11.37 80.21
C MET A 1 38.12 12.39 79.93
N LYS A 2 37.75 13.34 80.81
CA LYS A 2 36.65 14.31 80.57
C LYS A 2 36.91 15.32 79.44
N ARG A 3 38.14 15.73 79.10
CA ARG A 3 38.44 16.68 78.03
C ARG A 3 38.33 16.07 76.63
N SER A 4 38.57 14.77 76.45
CA SER A 4 38.54 14.12 75.15
C SER A 4 37.07 13.85 74.68
N ILE A 5 36.17 13.60 75.63
CA ILE A 5 34.74 13.38 75.31
C ILE A 5 34.04 14.72 74.92
N PHE A 6 34.46 15.82 75.56
CA PHE A 6 33.92 17.15 75.27
C PHE A 6 34.31 17.62 73.84
N LEU A 7 35.59 17.32 73.47
CA LEU A 7 36.13 17.69 72.16
C LEU A 7 35.41 16.83 71.03
N SER A 8 35.11 15.54 71.31
CA SER A 8 34.43 14.66 70.39
C SER A 8 32.96 15.07 70.19
N ILE A 9 32.29 15.52 71.22
CA ILE A 9 30.89 16.00 71.14
C ILE A 9 30.84 17.37 70.42
N ILE A 10 31.79 18.26 70.62
CA ILE A 10 31.84 19.55 69.88
C ILE A 10 32.16 19.30 68.42
N LEU A 11 33.04 18.33 68.07
CA LEU A 11 33.37 17.98 66.69
C LEU A 11 32.18 17.33 65.99
N SER A 12 31.42 16.46 66.68
CA SER A 12 30.21 15.87 66.10
C SER A 12 29.04 16.88 65.96
N LEU A 13 28.92 17.82 66.87
CA LEU A 13 27.95 18.95 66.73
C LEU A 13 28.30 19.91 65.61
N PHE A 14 29.62 20.19 65.42
CA PHE A 14 30.09 21.00 64.28
C PHE A 14 29.88 20.30 62.94
N LEU A 15 30.11 18.97 62.84
CA LEU A 15 29.83 18.18 61.63
C LEU A 15 28.33 18.15 61.29
N VAL A 16 27.48 17.99 62.30
CA VAL A 16 26.01 18.01 62.09
C VAL A 16 25.48 19.39 61.72
N ALA A 17 26.10 20.48 62.19
CA ALA A 17 25.74 21.85 61.84
C ALA A 17 26.26 22.30 60.45
N CYS A 18 27.41 21.75 60.00
CA CYS A 18 27.96 22.08 58.66
C CYS A 18 27.29 21.38 57.49
N ILE A 19 26.70 20.20 57.71
CA ILE A 19 26.00 19.47 56.66
C ILE A 19 24.78 20.25 56.11
N PRO A 20 23.88 20.82 56.92
CA PRO A 20 22.77 21.61 56.43
C PRO A 20 23.21 22.86 55.66
N GLN A 21 24.25 23.58 56.11
CA GLN A 21 24.76 24.74 55.44
C GLN A 21 25.41 24.44 54.07
N ALA A 22 26.17 23.38 53.97
CA ALA A 22 26.76 22.92 52.72
C ALA A 22 25.69 22.52 51.73
N MET A 23 24.67 21.79 52.17
CA MET A 23 23.50 21.41 51.35
C MET A 23 22.70 22.64 50.87
N ALA A 24 22.42 23.59 51.77
CA ALA A 24 21.73 24.82 51.40
C ALA A 24 22.53 25.65 50.37
N GLN A 25 23.89 25.67 50.46
CA GLN A 25 24.72 26.38 49.51
C GLN A 25 24.74 25.68 48.13
N LYS A 26 24.73 24.36 48.12
CA LYS A 26 24.63 23.54 46.88
C LYS A 26 23.28 23.76 46.18
N GLN A 27 22.22 23.76 46.92
CA GLN A 27 20.86 24.05 46.42
C GLN A 27 20.78 25.45 45.81
N SER A 28 21.35 26.48 46.44
CA SER A 28 21.31 27.86 45.90
C SER A 28 22.02 27.99 44.53
N ARG A 29 22.86 27.03 44.13
CA ARG A 29 23.48 27.01 42.79
C ARG A 29 22.53 26.48 41.73
N LEU A 30 21.76 25.44 42.02
CA LEU A 30 20.73 24.92 41.13
C LEU A 30 19.63 25.95 40.90
N GLU A 31 19.18 26.62 41.95
CA GLU A 31 18.20 27.71 41.89
C GLU A 31 18.66 28.86 40.95
N LYS A 32 19.94 29.21 41.00
CA LYS A 32 20.51 30.20 40.09
C LYS A 32 20.50 29.77 38.65
N LEU A 33 20.83 28.50 38.38
CA LEU A 33 20.74 27.96 37.02
C LEU A 33 19.30 27.99 36.46
N LEU A 34 18.34 27.57 37.30
CA LEU A 34 16.92 27.64 36.93
C LEU A 34 16.47 29.08 36.63
N ARG A 35 16.88 30.05 37.47
CA ARG A 35 16.60 31.45 37.25
C ARG A 35 17.17 31.97 35.94
N TYR A 36 18.44 31.65 35.63
CA TYR A 36 19.07 32.07 34.37
C TYR A 36 18.43 31.44 33.14
N LEU A 37 17.95 30.22 33.23
CA LEU A 37 17.13 29.63 32.18
C LEU A 37 15.81 30.38 32.00
N ASN A 38 15.11 30.68 33.10
CA ASN A 38 13.86 31.42 33.06
C ASN A 38 14.02 32.84 32.50
N ASP A 39 15.15 33.48 32.80
CA ASP A 39 15.51 34.82 32.32
C ASP A 39 16.08 34.82 30.89
N ASN A 40 16.29 33.63 30.29
CA ASN A 40 16.93 33.46 28.98
C ASN A 40 18.36 34.04 28.91
N ASP A 41 19.13 33.91 30.01
CA ASP A 41 20.48 34.44 30.14
C ASP A 41 21.52 33.30 30.00
N ALA A 42 21.78 32.90 28.74
CA ALA A 42 22.66 31.80 28.41
C ALA A 42 24.10 31.98 28.94
N ASP A 43 24.62 33.23 28.90
CA ASP A 43 25.99 33.52 29.36
C ASP A 43 26.14 33.32 30.86
N LYS A 44 25.18 33.83 31.65
CA LYS A 44 25.19 33.60 33.09
C LYS A 44 24.90 32.17 33.45
N TRP A 45 24.03 31.48 32.71
CA TRP A 45 23.76 30.08 32.89
C TRP A 45 25.06 29.27 32.74
N GLN A 46 25.75 29.40 31.59
CA GLN A 46 27.01 28.69 31.33
C GLN A 46 28.09 28.97 32.38
N LYS A 47 28.31 30.23 32.68
CA LYS A 47 29.27 30.64 33.69
C LYS A 47 29.02 30.09 35.11
N ASN A 48 27.74 29.84 35.44
CA ASN A 48 27.40 29.25 36.75
C ASN A 48 27.39 27.74 36.68
N ARG A 49 27.04 27.12 35.51
CA ARG A 49 27.13 25.69 35.26
C ARG A 49 28.57 25.20 35.40
N ASP A 50 29.53 25.93 34.84
CA ASP A 50 30.98 25.60 34.90
C ASP A 50 31.57 25.70 36.30
N LYS A 51 30.91 26.35 37.24
CA LYS A 51 31.35 26.50 38.64
C LYS A 51 30.77 25.44 39.56
N ILE A 52 29.99 24.51 39.05
CA ILE A 52 29.48 23.38 39.85
C ILE A 52 30.62 22.42 40.15
N ASP A 53 30.89 22.19 41.44
CA ASP A 53 31.87 21.26 41.89
C ASP A 53 31.46 19.80 41.71
N ASP A 54 32.45 18.90 41.63
CA ASP A 54 32.23 17.48 41.37
C ASP A 54 31.27 16.81 42.37
N GLU A 55 31.33 17.24 43.64
CA GLU A 55 30.47 16.68 44.67
C GLU A 55 28.99 17.09 44.46
N THR A 56 28.74 18.32 44.08
CA THR A 56 27.43 18.82 43.72
C THR A 56 26.93 18.14 42.43
N GLN A 57 27.81 17.92 41.48
CA GLN A 57 27.50 17.24 40.22
C GLN A 57 27.10 15.79 40.43
N ILE A 58 27.74 15.09 41.32
CA ILE A 58 27.38 13.70 41.69
C ILE A 58 26.03 13.68 42.41
N TYR A 59 25.83 14.58 43.37
CA TYR A 59 24.66 14.56 44.24
C TYR A 59 23.37 14.99 43.50
N TYR A 60 23.46 15.92 42.55
CA TYR A 60 22.32 16.42 41.76
C TYR A 60 22.45 16.08 40.29
N ALA A 61 22.96 14.88 39.97
CA ALA A 61 23.27 14.50 38.61
C ALA A 61 22.03 14.50 37.68
N GLU A 62 20.86 14.07 38.18
CA GLU A 62 19.62 13.99 37.38
C GLU A 62 19.03 15.37 37.16
N GLU A 63 19.02 16.23 38.16
CA GLU A 63 18.57 17.60 38.09
C GLU A 63 19.41 18.45 37.13
N LEU A 64 20.73 18.28 37.20
CA LEU A 64 21.66 18.95 36.30
C LEU A 64 21.51 18.47 34.88
N ALA A 65 21.33 17.17 34.66
CA ALA A 65 21.08 16.61 33.34
C ALA A 65 19.77 17.16 32.73
N LEU A 66 18.74 17.32 33.55
CA LEU A 66 17.51 17.98 33.09
C LEU A 66 17.73 19.43 32.68
N LEU A 67 18.44 20.20 33.55
CA LEU A 67 18.73 21.60 33.27
C LEU A 67 19.61 21.77 32.02
N ASP A 68 20.58 20.88 31.80
CA ASP A 68 21.43 20.84 30.60
C ASP A 68 20.58 20.60 29.33
N VAL A 69 19.62 19.65 29.38
CA VAL A 69 18.70 19.37 28.28
C VAL A 69 17.78 20.54 27.99
N LEU A 70 17.22 21.18 29.02
CA LEU A 70 16.37 22.37 28.87
C LEU A 70 17.16 23.55 28.28
N ASN A 71 18.40 23.75 28.71
CA ASN A 71 19.28 24.77 28.16
C ASN A 71 19.63 24.49 26.69
N GLY A 72 19.95 23.24 26.34
CA GLY A 72 20.21 22.81 24.97
C GLY A 72 19.01 23.08 24.07
N LEU A 73 17.81 22.66 24.47
CA LEU A 73 16.56 22.91 23.73
C LEU A 73 16.32 24.40 23.50
N TRP A 74 16.60 25.21 24.52
CA TRP A 74 16.41 26.66 24.48
C TRP A 74 17.35 27.37 23.52
N ASN A 75 18.62 26.95 23.49
CA ASN A 75 19.68 27.61 22.70
C ASN A 75 19.84 27.01 21.30
N GLU A 76 19.71 25.70 21.15
CA GLU A 76 19.99 25.03 19.88
C GLU A 76 18.77 25.00 18.93
N GLN A 77 17.57 24.99 19.47
CA GLN A 77 16.31 24.91 18.71
C GLN A 77 16.38 23.88 17.60
N SER A 78 16.92 22.70 17.89
CA SER A 78 17.11 21.59 16.95
C SER A 78 16.16 20.45 17.25
N GLU A 79 15.87 19.63 16.23
CA GLU A 79 15.10 18.40 16.40
C GLU A 79 15.79 17.43 17.39
N GLN A 80 17.12 17.39 17.38
CA GLN A 80 17.89 16.58 18.32
C GLN A 80 17.70 17.06 19.77
N ALA A 81 17.69 18.36 19.99
CA ALA A 81 17.41 18.94 21.30
C ALA A 81 16.00 18.62 21.78
N ALA A 82 14.99 18.66 20.89
CA ALA A 82 13.63 18.25 21.19
C ALA A 82 13.54 16.74 21.53
N THR A 83 14.22 15.89 20.79
CA THR A 83 14.30 14.45 21.06
C THR A 83 14.93 14.16 22.41
N ASN A 84 16.00 14.88 22.75
CA ASN A 84 16.67 14.78 24.05
C ASN A 84 15.75 15.20 25.21
N TYR A 85 14.97 16.26 25.02
CA TYR A 85 13.98 16.70 26.01
C TYR A 85 12.94 15.60 26.32
N PHE A 86 12.31 15.06 25.31
CA PHE A 86 11.35 13.97 25.52
C PHE A 86 12.02 12.70 26.07
N GLY A 87 13.21 12.35 25.67
CA GLY A 87 13.99 11.24 26.24
C GLY A 87 14.29 11.40 27.73
N CYS A 88 14.32 12.63 28.26
CA CYS A 88 14.51 12.94 29.67
C CYS A 88 13.20 13.16 30.43
N TYR A 89 12.06 13.33 29.75
CA TYR A 89 10.82 13.79 30.34
C TYR A 89 10.37 12.94 31.53
N GLU A 90 10.37 11.62 31.39
CA GLU A 90 9.98 10.72 32.50
C GLU A 90 10.91 10.85 33.71
N ARG A 91 12.21 11.00 33.49
CA ARG A 91 13.19 11.27 34.55
C ARG A 91 13.01 12.65 35.14
N ALA A 92 12.73 13.64 34.31
CA ALA A 92 12.49 15.01 34.72
C ALA A 92 11.27 15.14 35.65
N THR A 93 10.19 14.44 35.34
CA THR A 93 8.96 14.44 36.17
C THR A 93 9.11 13.68 37.48
N LYS A 94 10.03 12.70 37.50
CA LYS A 94 10.39 11.91 38.69
C LYS A 94 11.57 12.54 39.45
N ALA A 95 12.28 13.49 38.85
CA ALA A 95 13.36 14.21 39.51
C ALA A 95 12.79 14.92 40.74
N TYR A 96 13.19 14.45 41.88
CA TYR A 96 12.73 14.97 43.14
C TYR A 96 13.60 16.17 43.53
N PHE A 97 13.03 17.36 43.43
CA PHE A 97 13.61 18.57 43.99
C PHE A 97 13.08 18.79 45.41
N PRO A 98 13.58 18.03 46.43
CA PRO A 98 12.91 17.95 47.73
C PRO A 98 12.85 19.27 48.48
N ASN A 99 13.67 20.25 48.08
CA ASN A 99 13.80 21.53 48.76
C ASN A 99 13.45 22.70 47.84
N ILE A 100 12.83 22.44 46.69
CA ILE A 100 12.33 23.54 45.83
C ILE A 100 11.09 24.15 46.50
N CYS A 101 11.14 25.47 46.80
CA CYS A 101 9.98 26.22 47.29
C CYS A 101 8.90 26.35 46.18
N GLU A 102 7.69 26.74 46.52
CA GLU A 102 6.60 26.86 45.55
C GLU A 102 6.92 27.86 44.41
N GLU A 103 7.69 28.90 44.69
CA GLU A 103 8.14 29.87 43.70
C GLU A 103 9.10 29.25 42.68
N GLU A 104 9.99 28.36 43.10
CA GLU A 104 10.93 27.64 42.25
C GLU A 104 10.23 26.56 41.42
N LYS A 105 9.20 25.90 41.98
CA LYS A 105 8.34 24.98 41.21
C LYS A 105 7.62 25.74 40.08
N ILE A 106 7.15 26.95 40.35
CA ILE A 106 6.54 27.81 39.34
C ILE A 106 7.58 28.19 38.28
N GLN A 107 8.82 28.52 38.66
CA GLN A 107 9.89 28.82 37.70
C GLN A 107 10.24 27.60 36.84
N LEU A 108 10.33 26.42 37.42
CA LEU A 108 10.55 25.18 36.66
C LEU A 108 9.40 24.92 35.67
N SER A 109 8.17 25.07 36.11
CA SER A 109 6.99 24.98 35.25
C SER A 109 7.02 25.98 34.08
N ASN A 110 7.44 27.22 34.33
CA ASN A 110 7.59 28.23 33.29
C ASN A 110 8.68 27.86 32.27
N VAL A 111 9.81 27.32 32.72
CA VAL A 111 10.87 26.84 31.84
C VAL A 111 10.39 25.67 30.99
N GLN A 112 9.68 24.70 31.58
CA GLN A 112 9.07 23.59 30.86
C GLN A 112 8.09 24.07 29.79
N ASN A 113 7.17 25.00 30.14
CA ASN A 113 6.22 25.56 29.19
C ASN A 113 6.93 26.26 28.01
N LYS A 114 7.99 27.00 28.29
CA LYS A 114 8.79 27.64 27.23
C LYS A 114 9.51 26.60 26.37
N ALA A 115 10.06 25.54 26.96
CA ALA A 115 10.69 24.42 26.23
C ALA A 115 9.68 23.72 25.31
N GLU A 116 8.47 23.48 25.78
CA GLU A 116 7.39 22.91 24.98
C GLU A 116 6.99 23.81 23.80
N LEU A 117 6.92 25.11 24.00
CA LEU A 117 6.70 26.08 22.91
C LEU A 117 7.85 26.11 21.91
N ALA A 118 9.10 25.98 22.38
CA ALA A 118 10.28 25.87 21.51
C ALA A 118 10.22 24.61 20.64
N VAL A 119 9.81 23.47 21.21
CA VAL A 119 9.59 22.23 20.45
C VAL A 119 8.60 22.45 19.32
N ILE A 120 7.45 23.08 19.60
CA ILE A 120 6.45 23.39 18.58
C ILE A 120 7.04 24.27 17.47
N SER A 121 7.79 25.31 17.84
CA SER A 121 8.42 26.23 16.88
C SER A 121 9.43 25.49 15.97
N ILE A 122 10.24 24.59 16.54
CA ILE A 122 11.18 23.74 15.79
C ILE A 122 10.43 22.87 14.78
N LEU A 123 9.33 22.26 15.22
CA LEU A 123 8.51 21.38 14.38
C LEU A 123 7.82 22.16 13.25
N GLU A 124 7.32 23.35 13.52
CA GLU A 124 6.74 24.24 12.51
C GLU A 124 7.78 24.68 11.47
N ALA A 125 9.01 24.96 11.90
CA ALA A 125 10.11 25.33 11.01
C ALA A 125 10.59 24.18 10.12
N SER A 126 10.48 22.93 10.60
CA SER A 126 10.95 21.72 9.88
C SER A 126 9.87 20.98 9.11
N LYS A 127 8.62 21.46 9.11
CA LYS A 127 7.46 20.78 8.48
C LYS A 127 7.62 20.44 7.00
N ASP A 128 8.44 21.21 6.28
CA ASP A 128 8.73 20.97 4.86
C ASP A 128 9.76 19.83 4.62
N GLN A 129 10.41 19.35 5.67
CA GLN A 129 11.40 18.27 5.59
C GLN A 129 10.74 16.92 5.89
N ILE A 130 10.43 16.17 4.86
CA ILE A 130 9.82 14.85 5.02
C ILE A 130 10.85 13.76 4.66
N PRO A 131 10.99 12.70 5.46
CA PRO A 131 10.17 12.27 6.60
C PRO A 131 10.49 13.05 7.88
N PHE A 132 9.60 13.96 8.21
CA PHE A 132 9.61 14.70 9.44
C PHE A 132 9.50 13.72 10.63
N SER A 133 10.58 13.57 11.26
CA SER A 133 10.93 12.84 12.45
C SER A 133 9.95 11.83 13.06
N LYS A 134 9.99 10.63 12.54
CA LYS A 134 9.49 9.46 13.27
C LYS A 134 10.18 9.32 14.63
N THR A 135 11.48 9.60 14.70
CA THR A 135 12.30 9.51 15.93
C THR A 135 11.77 10.42 17.02
N LEU A 136 11.41 11.65 16.71
CA LEU A 136 10.83 12.57 17.67
C LEU A 136 9.43 12.09 18.15
N MET A 137 8.59 11.62 17.25
CA MET A 137 7.29 11.07 17.63
C MET A 137 7.42 9.83 18.51
N ASP A 138 8.33 8.93 18.19
CA ASP A 138 8.62 7.74 19.00
C ASP A 138 9.15 8.15 20.39
N SER A 139 9.97 9.19 20.46
CA SER A 139 10.48 9.74 21.73
C SER A 139 9.38 10.36 22.58
N ILE A 140 8.44 11.08 21.96
CA ILE A 140 7.27 11.65 22.67
C ILE A 140 6.41 10.51 23.22
N GLN A 141 6.11 9.48 22.41
CA GLN A 141 5.27 8.35 22.82
C GLN A 141 5.90 7.52 23.93
N SER A 142 7.22 7.31 23.89
CA SER A 142 7.96 6.51 24.87
C SER A 142 8.34 7.28 26.14
N SER A 143 8.19 8.60 26.12
CA SER A 143 8.64 9.48 27.23
C SER A 143 7.74 9.47 28.46
N GLY A 144 6.57 8.83 28.39
CA GLY A 144 5.53 8.96 29.41
C GLY A 144 4.84 10.34 29.45
N TYR A 145 5.04 11.16 28.40
CA TYR A 145 4.36 12.44 28.25
C TYR A 145 2.83 12.21 28.17
N PRO A 146 1.99 13.01 28.87
CA PRO A 146 0.54 12.78 28.89
C PRO A 146 -0.06 12.72 27.47
N GLY A 147 -0.70 11.62 27.11
CA GLY A 147 -1.19 11.37 25.76
C GLY A 147 -2.34 12.28 25.29
N ASP A 148 -2.99 12.95 26.25
CA ASP A 148 -4.07 13.93 26.07
C ASP A 148 -3.58 15.39 26.16
N SER A 149 -2.28 15.60 26.32
CA SER A 149 -1.74 16.95 26.44
C SER A 149 -1.93 17.76 25.16
N ALA A 150 -2.18 19.05 25.34
CA ALA A 150 -2.36 20.00 24.23
C ALA A 150 -1.13 20.07 23.30
N ILE A 151 0.06 19.91 23.86
CA ILE A 151 1.31 19.93 23.07
C ILE A 151 1.43 18.69 22.20
N LEU A 152 1.13 17.49 22.73
CA LEU A 152 1.19 16.26 21.96
C LEU A 152 0.19 16.28 20.80
N GLN A 153 -1.03 16.81 21.05
CA GLN A 153 -2.01 17.00 20.00
C GLN A 153 -1.51 17.97 18.92
N LYS A 154 -0.87 19.07 19.33
CA LYS A 154 -0.32 20.06 18.41
C LYS A 154 0.83 19.49 17.57
N VAL A 155 1.72 18.69 18.17
CA VAL A 155 2.78 17.98 17.46
C VAL A 155 2.21 17.00 16.41
N ARG A 156 1.17 16.26 16.77
CA ARG A 156 0.45 15.36 15.84
C ARG A 156 -0.17 16.14 14.68
N ASP A 157 -0.81 17.28 14.98
CA ASP A 157 -1.44 18.12 13.96
C ASP A 157 -0.41 18.71 12.98
N ILE A 158 0.75 19.16 13.47
CA ILE A 158 1.85 19.66 12.64
C ILE A 158 2.38 18.56 11.73
N ARG A 159 2.62 17.35 12.28
CA ARG A 159 3.10 16.22 11.49
C ARG A 159 2.08 15.77 10.44
N GLU A 160 0.80 15.70 10.81
CA GLU A 160 -0.26 15.34 9.87
C GLU A 160 -0.34 16.34 8.71
N MET A 161 -0.23 17.65 9.03
CA MET A 161 -0.19 18.71 8.03
C MET A 161 1.05 18.62 7.14
N ALA A 162 2.23 18.35 7.71
CA ALA A 162 3.47 18.19 6.94
C ALA A 162 3.40 17.02 5.94
N LEU A 163 2.80 15.90 6.34
CA LEU A 163 2.57 14.77 5.43
C LEU A 163 1.60 15.14 4.29
N LEU A 164 0.54 15.89 4.58
CA LEU A 164 -0.37 16.40 3.56
C LEU A 164 0.36 17.34 2.58
N GLU A 165 1.07 18.34 3.08
CA GLU A 165 1.80 19.30 2.25
C GLU A 165 2.83 18.59 1.37
N GLY A 166 3.55 17.61 1.92
CA GLY A 166 4.48 16.78 1.17
C GLY A 166 3.80 15.96 0.08
N MET A 167 2.64 15.36 0.38
CA MET A 167 1.88 14.61 -0.60
C MET A 167 1.31 15.48 -1.71
N LEU A 168 0.92 16.70 -1.41
CA LEU A 168 0.43 17.67 -2.42
C LEU A 168 1.56 18.22 -3.31
N LYS A 169 2.75 18.45 -2.74
CA LYS A 169 3.91 19.02 -3.43
C LYS A 169 4.67 17.97 -4.25
N THR A 170 4.95 16.83 -3.66
CA THR A 170 5.72 15.75 -4.28
C THR A 170 5.12 14.39 -3.87
N PRO A 171 4.04 13.96 -4.53
CA PRO A 171 3.31 12.76 -4.14
C PRO A 171 4.19 11.51 -4.34
N THR A 172 4.42 10.77 -3.24
CA THR A 172 5.16 9.51 -3.24
C THR A 172 4.39 8.42 -2.50
N LEU A 173 4.61 7.17 -2.90
CA LEU A 173 4.01 6.02 -2.20
C LEU A 173 4.42 5.97 -0.73
N ASN A 174 5.66 6.37 -0.41
CA ASN A 174 6.17 6.36 0.95
C ASN A 174 5.40 7.35 1.85
N ILE A 175 5.18 8.59 1.40
CA ILE A 175 4.40 9.59 2.16
C ILE A 175 2.97 9.07 2.36
N TYR A 176 2.35 8.52 1.31
CA TYR A 176 1.02 7.95 1.38
C TYR A 176 0.93 6.82 2.42
N GLN A 177 1.83 5.85 2.37
CA GLN A 177 1.86 4.74 3.31
C GLN A 177 2.12 5.20 4.74
N THR A 178 3.02 6.15 4.93
CA THR A 178 3.30 6.75 6.24
C THR A 178 2.04 7.40 6.81
N TYR A 179 1.34 8.20 6.00
CA TYR A 179 0.11 8.86 6.46
C TYR A 179 -0.97 7.84 6.84
N ILE A 180 -1.26 6.87 5.98
CA ILE A 180 -2.31 5.86 6.25
C ILE A 180 -1.99 5.03 7.50
N THR A 181 -0.72 4.77 7.76
CA THR A 181 -0.27 4.00 8.93
C THR A 181 -0.39 4.82 10.22
N GLU A 182 0.06 6.08 10.20
CA GLU A 182 0.08 6.93 11.40
C GLU A 182 -1.27 7.60 11.69
N TYR A 183 -2.04 7.91 10.64
CA TYR A 183 -3.31 8.66 10.73
C TYR A 183 -4.44 7.95 9.95
N PRO A 184 -4.81 6.70 10.31
CA PRO A 184 -5.83 5.94 9.57
C PRO A 184 -7.21 6.62 9.56
N ASN A 185 -7.48 7.50 10.53
CA ASN A 185 -8.68 8.32 10.65
C ASN A 185 -8.33 9.82 10.70
N GLY A 186 -7.25 10.21 10.04
CA GLY A 186 -6.73 11.58 10.06
C GLY A 186 -7.67 12.59 9.43
N LYS A 187 -7.50 13.87 9.81
CA LYS A 187 -8.32 14.99 9.33
C LYS A 187 -8.25 15.17 7.81
N PHE A 188 -7.12 14.78 7.19
CA PHE A 188 -6.84 15.01 5.78
C PHE A 188 -6.89 13.74 4.93
N ILE A 189 -7.44 12.65 5.47
CA ILE A 189 -7.47 11.34 4.80
C ILE A 189 -8.08 11.41 3.39
N SER A 190 -9.14 12.21 3.20
CA SER A 190 -9.77 12.41 1.90
C SER A 190 -8.85 13.12 0.90
N GLN A 191 -8.11 14.13 1.34
CA GLN A 191 -7.16 14.89 0.50
C GLN A 191 -5.95 14.03 0.12
N ILE A 192 -5.42 13.27 1.06
CA ILE A 192 -4.32 12.32 0.86
C ILE A 192 -4.71 11.24 -0.15
N ASN A 193 -5.89 10.66 -0.01
CA ASN A 193 -6.42 9.67 -0.95
C ASN A 193 -6.62 10.27 -2.35
N THR A 194 -7.11 11.49 -2.45
CA THR A 194 -7.26 12.19 -3.73
C THR A 194 -5.90 12.43 -4.39
N ALA A 195 -4.88 12.84 -3.61
CA ALA A 195 -3.52 13.04 -4.11
C ALA A 195 -2.89 11.72 -4.58
N GLU A 196 -3.09 10.61 -3.85
CA GLU A 196 -2.63 9.29 -4.26
C GLU A 196 -3.33 8.81 -5.52
N ASN A 197 -4.64 9.02 -5.64
CA ASN A 197 -5.39 8.69 -6.85
C ASN A 197 -4.86 9.47 -8.06
N LYS A 198 -4.54 10.76 -7.88
CA LYS A 198 -3.90 11.57 -8.93
C LYS A 198 -2.51 11.03 -9.30
N ARG A 199 -1.70 10.61 -8.32
CA ARG A 199 -0.38 10.01 -8.56
C ARG A 199 -0.50 8.73 -9.38
N LEU A 200 -1.41 7.83 -8.99
CA LEU A 200 -1.67 6.58 -9.71
C LEU A 200 -2.20 6.84 -11.13
N TYR A 201 -3.08 7.83 -11.30
CA TYR A 201 -3.53 8.28 -12.61
C TYR A 201 -2.37 8.73 -13.50
N GLN A 202 -1.44 9.53 -12.97
CA GLN A 202 -0.27 9.98 -13.74
C GLN A 202 0.64 8.80 -14.13
N ILE A 203 0.80 7.81 -13.26
CA ILE A 203 1.55 6.60 -13.55
C ILE A 203 0.89 5.82 -14.69
N VAL A 204 -0.41 5.58 -14.62
CA VAL A 204 -1.16 4.89 -15.69
C VAL A 204 -1.04 5.64 -17.01
N LYS A 205 -1.19 6.96 -16.97
CA LYS A 205 -1.12 7.81 -18.17
C LYS A 205 0.25 7.80 -18.83
N SER A 206 1.32 7.79 -18.02
CA SER A 206 2.71 7.79 -18.54
C SER A 206 3.21 6.40 -18.92
N ASN A 207 2.72 5.36 -18.26
CA ASN A 207 3.13 3.98 -18.47
C ASN A 207 1.94 3.02 -18.28
N PRO A 208 1.08 2.87 -19.31
CA PRO A 208 -0.09 2.00 -19.27
C PRO A 208 0.34 0.53 -19.29
N THR A 209 0.30 -0.13 -18.14
CA THR A 209 0.55 -1.56 -17.97
C THR A 209 -0.55 -2.18 -17.11
N SER A 210 -0.83 -3.48 -17.28
CA SER A 210 -1.81 -4.21 -16.46
C SER A 210 -1.55 -4.03 -14.96
N ALA A 211 -0.28 -4.01 -14.53
CA ALA A 211 0.10 -3.80 -13.13
C ALA A 211 -0.28 -2.40 -12.62
N ASN A 212 -0.04 -1.36 -13.44
CA ASN A 212 -0.36 0.02 -13.07
C ASN A 212 -1.88 0.27 -13.04
N PHE A 213 -2.63 -0.29 -13.99
CA PHE A 213 -4.09 -0.27 -13.95
C PHE A 213 -4.62 -0.99 -12.72
N LYS A 214 -4.11 -2.18 -12.42
CA LYS A 214 -4.47 -2.93 -11.23
C LYS A 214 -4.21 -2.13 -9.95
N ALA A 215 -3.04 -1.49 -9.84
CA ALA A 215 -2.71 -0.64 -8.69
C ALA A 215 -3.69 0.52 -8.50
N PHE A 216 -4.16 1.15 -9.59
CA PHE A 216 -5.19 2.19 -9.52
C PHE A 216 -6.55 1.64 -9.08
N PHE A 217 -7.00 0.55 -9.70
CA PHE A 217 -8.33 0.00 -9.43
C PHE A 217 -8.43 -0.68 -8.06
N ASP A 218 -7.38 -1.39 -7.64
CA ASP A 218 -7.37 -2.19 -6.42
C ASP A 218 -6.93 -1.38 -5.19
N ASN A 219 -6.75 -0.07 -5.29
CA ASN A 219 -6.42 0.74 -4.13
C ASN A 219 -7.52 0.65 -3.07
N ALA A 220 -7.34 -0.24 -2.10
CA ALA A 220 -8.34 -0.58 -1.09
C ALA A 220 -8.76 0.62 -0.22
N ASN A 221 -7.85 1.57 0.01
CA ASN A 221 -8.15 2.77 0.78
C ASN A 221 -9.01 3.73 -0.04
N MET A 222 -8.76 3.82 -1.34
CA MET A 222 -9.62 4.59 -2.25
C MET A 222 -11.02 4.01 -2.32
N GLN A 223 -11.16 2.69 -2.38
CA GLN A 223 -12.46 2.01 -2.42
C GLN A 223 -13.33 2.26 -1.18
N LYS A 224 -12.72 2.44 0.00
CA LYS A 224 -13.46 2.79 1.23
C LYS A 224 -14.04 4.20 1.22
N PHE A 225 -13.42 5.12 0.49
CA PHE A 225 -13.81 6.52 0.44
C PHE A 225 -14.84 6.81 -0.63
N PHE A 226 -14.90 6.02 -1.66
CA PHE A 226 -15.79 6.21 -2.79
C PHE A 226 -16.85 5.11 -2.74
N THR A 227 -18.03 5.52 -2.31
CA THR A 227 -19.22 4.66 -2.17
C THR A 227 -19.68 4.09 -3.50
N ASP A 228 -20.72 3.25 -3.49
CA ASP A 228 -21.29 2.48 -4.61
C ASP A 228 -21.52 3.22 -5.94
N LYS A 229 -21.53 4.55 -5.92
CA LYS A 229 -21.67 5.38 -7.13
C LYS A 229 -20.36 5.66 -7.85
N ASP A 230 -19.24 5.18 -7.30
CA ASP A 230 -17.91 5.25 -7.88
C ASP A 230 -17.53 6.65 -8.41
N THR A 231 -17.52 7.61 -7.49
CA THR A 231 -17.20 9.02 -7.79
C THR A 231 -15.71 9.33 -7.67
N ARG A 232 -14.84 8.30 -7.74
CA ARG A 232 -13.39 8.49 -7.65
C ARG A 232 -12.90 9.47 -8.71
N PRO A 233 -12.05 10.45 -8.30
CA PRO A 233 -11.38 11.30 -9.26
C PRO A 233 -10.59 10.48 -10.29
N PHE A 234 -10.61 10.90 -11.55
CA PHE A 234 -9.92 10.27 -12.69
C PHE A 234 -10.40 8.86 -13.07
N LEU A 235 -11.39 8.28 -12.39
CA LEU A 235 -11.86 6.95 -12.72
C LEU A 235 -12.38 6.81 -14.15
N PRO A 236 -13.21 7.75 -14.66
CA PRO A 236 -13.69 7.67 -16.04
C PRO A 236 -12.54 7.68 -17.06
N GLU A 237 -11.54 8.53 -16.85
CA GLU A 237 -10.38 8.64 -17.72
C GLU A 237 -9.50 7.38 -17.65
N VAL A 238 -9.29 6.82 -16.45
CA VAL A 238 -8.51 5.59 -16.30
C VAL A 238 -9.24 4.39 -16.92
N ARG A 239 -10.56 4.34 -16.82
CA ARG A 239 -11.36 3.32 -17.51
C ARG A 239 -11.22 3.42 -19.03
N ALA A 240 -11.28 4.63 -19.59
CA ALA A 240 -11.06 4.83 -21.00
C ALA A 240 -9.65 4.43 -21.44
N LEU A 241 -8.63 4.81 -20.68
CA LEU A 241 -7.25 4.40 -20.95
C LEU A 241 -7.04 2.88 -20.81
N TYR A 242 -7.77 2.23 -19.91
CA TYR A 242 -7.74 0.77 -19.77
C TYR A 242 -8.39 0.07 -20.95
N ASP A 243 -9.54 0.59 -21.42
CA ASP A 243 -10.18 0.09 -22.62
C ASP A 243 -9.25 0.21 -23.83
N ASP A 244 -8.62 1.38 -24.04
CA ASP A 244 -7.63 1.62 -25.10
C ASP A 244 -6.44 0.66 -24.99
N PHE A 245 -5.94 0.44 -23.77
CA PHE A 245 -4.83 -0.49 -23.52
C PHE A 245 -5.20 -1.93 -23.90
N LEU A 246 -6.40 -2.41 -23.51
CA LEU A 246 -6.86 -3.76 -23.84
C LEU A 246 -7.10 -3.95 -25.33
N PHE A 247 -7.61 -2.90 -26.00
CA PHE A 247 -7.88 -2.94 -27.44
C PHE A 247 -6.69 -2.51 -28.29
N GLN A 248 -5.60 -2.09 -27.67
CA GLN A 248 -4.39 -1.70 -28.41
C GLN A 248 -3.87 -2.87 -29.25
N GLY A 249 -3.72 -2.64 -30.56
CA GLY A 249 -3.19 -3.64 -31.47
C GLY A 249 -4.21 -4.66 -32.00
N ILE A 250 -5.53 -4.48 -31.72
CA ILE A 250 -6.57 -5.35 -32.31
C ILE A 250 -6.42 -5.43 -33.82
N ASP A 251 -6.17 -4.32 -34.51
CA ASP A 251 -5.96 -4.33 -35.96
C ASP A 251 -4.76 -5.19 -36.36
N SER A 252 -3.67 -5.12 -35.59
CA SER A 252 -2.52 -6.01 -35.78
C SER A 252 -2.84 -7.48 -35.51
N LEU A 253 -3.74 -7.78 -34.56
CA LEU A 253 -4.21 -9.14 -34.32
C LEU A 253 -5.14 -9.63 -35.42
N ARG A 254 -5.96 -8.76 -36.00
CA ARG A 254 -6.78 -9.07 -37.18
C ARG A 254 -5.93 -9.55 -38.35
N GLU A 255 -4.79 -8.90 -38.59
CA GLU A 255 -3.89 -9.24 -39.67
C GLU A 255 -3.07 -10.51 -39.39
N LYS A 256 -2.59 -10.67 -38.16
CA LYS A 256 -1.63 -11.72 -37.79
C LYS A 256 -2.26 -13.02 -37.25
N GLY A 257 -3.53 -13.00 -36.85
CA GLY A 257 -4.26 -14.17 -36.41
C GLY A 257 -3.66 -14.85 -35.17
N ASN A 258 -3.40 -14.11 -34.09
CA ASN A 258 -2.86 -14.70 -32.84
C ASN A 258 -3.99 -15.09 -31.87
N ALA A 259 -4.52 -16.30 -32.02
CA ALA A 259 -5.62 -16.83 -31.20
C ALA A 259 -5.32 -16.79 -29.69
N THR A 260 -4.11 -17.10 -29.28
CA THR A 260 -3.73 -17.12 -27.86
C THR A 260 -3.77 -15.72 -27.25
N ALA A 261 -3.21 -14.71 -27.94
CA ALA A 261 -3.24 -13.33 -27.46
C ALA A 261 -4.66 -12.78 -27.40
N ILE A 262 -5.51 -13.12 -28.39
CA ILE A 262 -6.92 -12.70 -28.41
C ILE A 262 -7.68 -13.31 -27.24
N ARG A 263 -7.50 -14.61 -26.96
CA ARG A 263 -8.15 -15.27 -25.81
C ARG A 263 -7.71 -14.67 -24.49
N GLN A 264 -6.44 -14.34 -24.33
CA GLN A 264 -5.94 -13.68 -23.12
C GLN A 264 -6.66 -12.34 -22.89
N ILE A 265 -6.83 -11.52 -23.93
CA ILE A 265 -7.59 -10.27 -23.86
C ILE A 265 -9.07 -10.53 -23.50
N ILE A 266 -9.69 -11.53 -24.11
CA ILE A 266 -11.08 -11.91 -23.80
C ILE A 266 -11.22 -12.33 -22.33
N ASP A 267 -10.29 -13.11 -21.82
CA ASP A 267 -10.31 -13.59 -20.43
C ASP A 267 -10.11 -12.44 -19.44
N GLU A 268 -9.16 -11.53 -19.71
CA GLU A 268 -8.99 -10.31 -18.93
C GLU A 268 -10.25 -9.43 -18.99
N TYR A 269 -10.83 -9.30 -20.17
CA TYR A 269 -12.09 -8.56 -20.39
C TYR A 269 -13.23 -9.14 -19.54
N LYS A 270 -13.47 -10.44 -19.59
CA LYS A 270 -14.55 -11.11 -18.85
C LYS A 270 -14.37 -11.03 -17.34
N GLN A 271 -13.14 -11.03 -16.85
CA GLN A 271 -12.83 -10.99 -15.43
C GLN A 271 -12.77 -9.57 -14.85
N SER A 272 -12.58 -8.56 -15.67
CA SER A 272 -12.43 -7.20 -15.21
C SER A 272 -13.77 -6.53 -14.88
N PRO A 273 -13.99 -6.07 -13.64
CA PRO A 273 -15.15 -5.29 -13.25
C PRO A 273 -15.06 -3.82 -13.71
N TYR A 274 -13.91 -3.40 -14.28
CA TYR A 274 -13.59 -1.98 -14.49
C TYR A 274 -13.86 -1.47 -15.89
N LEU A 275 -14.20 -2.34 -16.81
CA LEU A 275 -14.47 -1.98 -18.21
C LEU A 275 -15.71 -1.10 -18.35
N THR A 276 -15.65 -0.15 -19.27
CA THR A 276 -16.80 0.69 -19.62
C THR A 276 -17.90 -0.12 -20.35
N SER A 277 -19.10 0.44 -20.43
CA SER A 277 -20.15 -0.14 -21.26
C SER A 277 -19.76 -0.17 -22.73
N THR A 278 -19.05 0.85 -23.21
CA THR A 278 -18.55 0.93 -24.60
C THR A 278 -17.59 -0.21 -24.89
N ALA A 279 -16.60 -0.45 -24.02
CA ALA A 279 -15.69 -1.56 -24.21
C ALA A 279 -16.40 -2.93 -24.22
N ARG A 280 -17.47 -3.08 -23.43
CA ARG A 280 -18.27 -4.32 -23.44
C ARG A 280 -18.95 -4.58 -24.79
N THR A 281 -19.26 -3.55 -25.57
CA THR A 281 -19.80 -3.75 -26.93
C THR A 281 -18.77 -4.30 -27.92
N HIS A 282 -17.48 -4.15 -27.64
CA HIS A 282 -16.40 -4.71 -28.45
C HIS A 282 -16.10 -6.19 -28.16
N LEU A 283 -16.78 -6.80 -27.18
CA LEU A 283 -16.56 -8.22 -26.87
C LEU A 283 -16.88 -9.13 -28.07
N ASP A 284 -17.93 -8.83 -28.81
CA ASP A 284 -18.31 -9.57 -30.01
C ASP A 284 -17.23 -9.51 -31.09
N ASP A 285 -16.59 -8.34 -31.27
CA ASP A 285 -15.47 -8.18 -32.20
C ASP A 285 -14.26 -9.02 -31.78
N LEU A 286 -13.96 -9.07 -30.49
CA LEU A 286 -12.88 -9.88 -29.96
C LEU A 286 -13.15 -11.38 -30.14
N GLU A 287 -14.38 -11.82 -29.86
CA GLU A 287 -14.77 -13.22 -30.07
C GLU A 287 -14.73 -13.60 -31.55
N TYR A 288 -15.19 -12.71 -32.45
CA TYR A 288 -15.06 -12.90 -33.89
C TYR A 288 -13.62 -13.07 -34.31
N LEU A 289 -12.70 -12.23 -33.80
CA LEU A 289 -11.27 -12.33 -34.09
C LEU A 289 -10.64 -13.61 -33.58
N SER A 290 -11.05 -14.06 -32.39
CA SER A 290 -10.59 -15.32 -31.81
C SER A 290 -11.03 -16.50 -32.69
N GLU A 291 -12.31 -16.55 -33.07
CA GLU A 291 -12.83 -17.62 -33.95
C GLU A 291 -12.17 -17.61 -35.34
N LYS A 292 -11.90 -16.41 -35.88
CA LYS A 292 -11.15 -16.27 -37.14
C LYS A 292 -9.73 -16.84 -37.01
N ALA A 293 -9.04 -16.52 -35.92
CA ALA A 293 -7.67 -17.01 -35.70
C ALA A 293 -7.67 -18.55 -35.49
N ASP A 294 -8.64 -19.09 -34.77
CA ASP A 294 -8.81 -20.53 -34.62
C ASP A 294 -9.13 -21.22 -35.94
N PHE A 295 -9.93 -20.56 -36.81
CA PHE A 295 -10.20 -21.09 -38.14
C PHE A 295 -8.94 -21.14 -39.01
N GLU A 296 -8.07 -20.13 -38.99
CA GLU A 296 -6.81 -20.15 -39.74
C GLU A 296 -5.85 -21.26 -39.20
N LEU A 297 -5.82 -21.48 -37.89
CA LEU A 297 -5.09 -22.61 -37.30
C LEU A 297 -5.66 -23.97 -37.73
N LEU A 298 -6.98 -24.09 -37.70
CA LEU A 298 -7.67 -25.31 -38.20
C LEU A 298 -7.35 -25.58 -39.64
N LYS A 299 -7.44 -24.56 -40.50
CA LYS A 299 -7.15 -24.66 -41.94
C LYS A 299 -5.72 -25.14 -42.20
N ALA A 300 -4.75 -24.66 -41.39
CA ALA A 300 -3.36 -25.13 -41.49
C ALA A 300 -3.17 -26.56 -40.95
N ALA A 301 -3.97 -26.99 -40.00
CA ALA A 301 -3.87 -28.30 -39.35
C ALA A 301 -4.57 -29.42 -40.15
N ILE A 302 -5.56 -29.09 -40.99
CA ILE A 302 -6.27 -30.08 -41.80
C ILE A 302 -5.48 -30.37 -43.07
N VAL A 303 -4.65 -31.38 -43.00
CA VAL A 303 -3.78 -31.82 -44.12
C VAL A 303 -4.14 -33.20 -44.67
N ASN A 304 -4.96 -33.97 -43.94
CA ASN A 304 -5.39 -35.32 -44.34
C ASN A 304 -6.73 -35.69 -43.68
N SER A 305 -7.28 -36.86 -44.01
CA SER A 305 -8.55 -37.34 -43.46
C SER A 305 -8.51 -37.62 -41.96
N GLU A 306 -7.35 -37.90 -41.37
CA GLU A 306 -7.21 -38.17 -39.94
C GLU A 306 -7.36 -36.91 -39.11
N SER A 307 -6.98 -35.74 -39.66
CA SER A 307 -7.16 -34.44 -39.04
C SER A 307 -8.59 -33.94 -39.05
N LEU A 308 -9.54 -34.61 -39.70
CA LEU A 308 -10.95 -34.18 -39.74
C LEU A 308 -11.66 -34.21 -38.38
N SER A 309 -11.12 -34.92 -37.37
CA SER A 309 -11.64 -34.86 -36.00
C SER A 309 -11.57 -33.46 -35.40
N MET A 310 -10.49 -32.71 -35.70
CA MET A 310 -10.32 -31.31 -35.25
C MET A 310 -11.41 -30.40 -35.81
N LEU A 311 -11.91 -30.69 -36.99
CA LEU A 311 -13.01 -29.97 -37.61
C LEU A 311 -14.31 -30.14 -36.84
N GLN A 312 -14.57 -31.35 -36.31
CA GLN A 312 -15.77 -31.62 -35.51
C GLN A 312 -15.77 -30.76 -34.24
N ASP A 313 -14.63 -30.70 -33.54
CA ASP A 313 -14.46 -29.91 -32.32
C ASP A 313 -14.69 -28.40 -32.62
N PHE A 314 -14.12 -27.92 -33.71
CA PHE A 314 -14.31 -26.54 -34.14
C PHE A 314 -15.80 -26.21 -34.41
N LEU A 315 -16.47 -27.07 -35.17
CA LEU A 315 -17.91 -26.88 -35.51
C LEU A 315 -18.82 -26.89 -34.27
N CYS A 316 -18.45 -27.63 -33.23
CA CYS A 316 -19.20 -27.73 -31.99
C CYS A 316 -18.98 -26.54 -31.06
N THR A 317 -17.80 -25.93 -31.08
CA THR A 317 -17.38 -24.94 -30.10
C THR A 317 -17.50 -23.49 -30.58
N HIS A 318 -17.47 -23.24 -31.90
CA HIS A 318 -17.47 -21.93 -32.50
C HIS A 318 -18.87 -21.50 -32.93
N ARG A 319 -19.20 -20.21 -32.76
CA ARG A 319 -20.56 -19.68 -32.96
C ARG A 319 -20.77 -18.98 -34.30
N TYR A 320 -19.71 -18.39 -34.90
CA TYR A 320 -19.88 -17.62 -36.13
C TYR A 320 -20.10 -18.52 -37.35
N LYS A 321 -21.26 -18.36 -37.96
CA LYS A 321 -21.70 -19.18 -39.11
C LYS A 321 -20.72 -19.13 -40.27
N GLU A 322 -20.14 -17.97 -40.54
CA GLU A 322 -19.17 -17.77 -41.61
C GLU A 322 -17.99 -18.74 -41.51
N PHE A 323 -17.36 -18.82 -40.33
CA PHE A 323 -16.22 -19.73 -40.11
C PHE A 323 -16.66 -21.19 -40.10
N ARG A 324 -17.83 -21.49 -39.58
CA ARG A 324 -18.37 -22.85 -39.61
C ARG A 324 -18.67 -23.32 -41.02
N ASP A 325 -19.21 -22.48 -41.90
CA ASP A 325 -19.48 -22.82 -43.30
C ASP A 325 -18.14 -23.02 -44.04
N GLN A 326 -17.16 -22.15 -43.85
CA GLN A 326 -15.83 -22.31 -44.43
C GLN A 326 -15.12 -23.59 -43.91
N ALA A 327 -15.20 -23.85 -42.59
CA ALA A 327 -14.67 -25.05 -42.00
C ALA A 327 -15.32 -26.33 -42.58
N ASN A 328 -16.64 -26.35 -42.78
CA ASN A 328 -17.29 -27.44 -43.45
C ASN A 328 -16.79 -27.67 -44.88
N ALA A 329 -16.47 -26.60 -45.59
CA ALA A 329 -15.93 -26.69 -46.95
C ALA A 329 -14.52 -27.35 -46.98
N LEU A 330 -13.74 -27.29 -45.87
CA LEU A 330 -12.44 -27.99 -45.77
C LEU A 330 -12.55 -29.53 -45.89
N ARG A 331 -13.73 -30.07 -45.72
CA ARG A 331 -13.98 -31.50 -45.94
C ARG A 331 -13.96 -31.89 -47.42
N THR A 332 -14.27 -30.95 -48.31
CA THR A 332 -14.52 -31.23 -49.73
C THR A 332 -13.40 -32.02 -50.41
N PRO A 333 -12.10 -31.72 -50.20
CA PRO A 333 -11.00 -32.50 -50.77
C PRO A 333 -10.89 -33.95 -50.21
N PHE A 334 -11.49 -34.19 -49.05
CA PHE A 334 -11.41 -35.47 -48.32
C PHE A 334 -12.74 -36.25 -48.31
N ILE A 335 -13.73 -35.81 -49.11
CA ILE A 335 -14.95 -36.56 -49.32
C ILE A 335 -14.61 -37.78 -50.18
N LEU A 336 -14.09 -38.79 -49.49
CA LEU A 336 -14.02 -40.13 -50.01
C LEU A 336 -15.32 -40.82 -49.69
N GLN A 337 -16.08 -41.24 -50.69
CA GLN A 337 -17.06 -42.27 -50.49
C GLN A 337 -16.28 -43.57 -50.19
N THR A 338 -16.07 -43.85 -48.93
CA THR A 338 -15.40 -45.06 -48.51
C THR A 338 -16.48 -46.10 -48.23
N ILE A 339 -16.44 -47.19 -48.92
CA ILE A 339 -17.29 -48.36 -48.68
C ILE A 339 -16.40 -49.43 -48.09
N ILE A 340 -16.67 -49.79 -46.86
CA ILE A 340 -15.93 -50.90 -46.19
C ILE A 340 -16.80 -52.15 -46.25
N PHE A 341 -16.30 -53.15 -46.92
CA PHE A 341 -16.94 -54.48 -47.01
C PHE A 341 -16.26 -55.45 -46.02
N THR A 342 -17.04 -56.11 -45.22
CA THR A 342 -16.67 -57.25 -44.45
C THR A 342 -17.56 -58.43 -44.86
N PRO A 343 -17.25 -59.70 -44.53
CA PRO A 343 -18.09 -60.83 -44.87
C PRO A 343 -19.55 -60.67 -44.35
N THR A 344 -19.74 -59.92 -43.30
CA THR A 344 -21.05 -59.74 -42.62
C THR A 344 -21.58 -58.34 -42.61
N SER A 345 -20.81 -57.34 -43.12
CA SER A 345 -21.28 -55.94 -43.10
C SER A 345 -20.75 -55.11 -44.25
N VAL A 346 -21.56 -54.11 -44.64
CA VAL A 346 -21.16 -53.07 -45.57
C VAL A 346 -21.36 -51.71 -44.86
N LYS A 347 -20.32 -50.93 -44.79
CA LYS A 347 -20.37 -49.59 -44.17
C LYS A 347 -20.05 -48.52 -45.21
N TYR A 348 -20.94 -47.54 -45.32
CA TYR A 348 -20.82 -46.40 -46.23
C TYR A 348 -20.45 -45.17 -45.43
N TYR A 349 -19.35 -44.56 -45.79
CA TYR A 349 -18.86 -43.34 -45.19
C TYR A 349 -18.90 -42.20 -46.20
N ASN A 350 -19.28 -41.00 -45.74
CA ASN A 350 -19.17 -39.77 -46.49
C ASN A 350 -18.40 -38.75 -45.66
N GLY A 351 -17.31 -38.24 -46.16
CA GLY A 351 -16.43 -37.31 -45.43
C GLY A 351 -15.99 -37.88 -44.06
N GLY A 352 -15.62 -39.14 -44.00
CA GLY A 352 -15.21 -39.81 -42.76
C GLY A 352 -16.34 -40.20 -41.80
N ARG A 353 -17.61 -39.82 -42.13
CA ARG A 353 -18.78 -40.16 -41.31
C ARG A 353 -19.51 -41.38 -41.84
N LEU A 354 -19.87 -42.28 -40.92
CA LEU A 354 -20.73 -43.41 -41.24
C LEU A 354 -22.14 -42.93 -41.55
N ILE A 355 -22.55 -43.01 -42.81
CA ILE A 355 -23.92 -42.58 -43.27
C ILE A 355 -24.87 -43.74 -43.36
N LYS A 356 -24.39 -44.94 -43.58
CA LYS A 356 -25.19 -46.15 -43.66
C LYS A 356 -24.38 -47.36 -43.28
N SER A 357 -24.95 -48.23 -42.53
CA SER A 357 -24.45 -49.59 -42.36
C SER A 357 -25.50 -50.63 -42.77
N ALA A 358 -25.03 -51.70 -43.32
CA ALA A 358 -25.87 -52.87 -43.54
C ALA A 358 -25.13 -54.08 -42.95
N GLU A 359 -25.80 -54.79 -42.09
CA GLU A 359 -25.22 -55.92 -41.39
C GLU A 359 -26.09 -57.16 -41.69
N ASN A 360 -25.43 -58.28 -41.97
CA ASN A 360 -26.07 -59.56 -42.17
C ASN A 360 -25.58 -60.53 -41.10
N ASP A 361 -26.42 -60.78 -40.14
CA ASP A 361 -26.15 -61.71 -39.06
C ASP A 361 -27.08 -62.94 -39.12
N SER A 362 -26.99 -63.80 -38.15
CA SER A 362 -27.80 -65.00 -38.07
C SER A 362 -29.32 -64.73 -37.90
N THR A 363 -29.71 -63.47 -37.64
CA THR A 363 -31.10 -63.07 -37.41
C THR A 363 -31.71 -62.40 -38.63
N GLY A 364 -30.89 -61.96 -39.60
CA GLY A 364 -31.34 -61.33 -40.83
C GLY A 364 -30.45 -60.13 -41.26
N ASN A 365 -30.95 -59.39 -42.28
CA ASN A 365 -30.27 -58.22 -42.79
C ASN A 365 -30.79 -56.98 -42.06
N THR A 366 -29.95 -56.25 -41.44
CA THR A 366 -30.25 -54.93 -40.84
C THR A 366 -29.59 -53.83 -41.64
N SER A 367 -30.31 -52.76 -41.92
CA SER A 367 -29.77 -51.54 -42.54
C SER A 367 -30.02 -50.35 -41.65
N THR A 368 -28.93 -49.68 -41.22
CA THR A 368 -29.02 -48.49 -40.37
C THR A 368 -28.55 -47.26 -41.14
N THR A 369 -29.34 -46.23 -41.17
CA THR A 369 -29.01 -44.92 -41.74
C THR A 369 -28.73 -43.94 -40.60
N TYR A 370 -27.68 -43.16 -40.74
CA TYR A 370 -27.24 -42.16 -39.76
C TYR A 370 -27.44 -40.76 -40.34
N SER A 371 -28.10 -39.88 -39.59
CA SER A 371 -28.31 -38.48 -39.96
C SER A 371 -27.57 -37.57 -39.01
N TYR A 372 -26.99 -36.51 -39.55
CA TYR A 372 -26.13 -35.59 -38.81
C TYR A 372 -26.64 -34.14 -39.03
N ASP A 373 -26.47 -33.27 -38.02
CA ASP A 373 -26.72 -31.85 -38.14
C ASP A 373 -25.62 -31.13 -38.95
N ASP A 374 -25.78 -29.80 -39.09
CA ASP A 374 -24.80 -28.95 -39.78
C ASP A 374 -23.47 -28.87 -39.07
N LYS A 375 -23.44 -29.19 -37.75
CA LYS A 375 -22.22 -29.28 -36.93
C LYS A 375 -21.59 -30.67 -36.98
N GLY A 376 -22.27 -31.61 -37.59
CA GLY A 376 -21.81 -32.97 -37.74
C GLY A 376 -22.04 -33.85 -36.51
N GLN A 377 -22.97 -33.47 -35.66
CA GLN A 377 -23.42 -34.31 -34.56
C GLN A 377 -24.53 -35.25 -35.06
N LEU A 378 -24.48 -36.48 -34.55
CA LEU A 378 -25.50 -37.50 -34.90
C LEU A 378 -26.86 -37.07 -34.35
N ILE A 379 -27.83 -36.81 -35.22
CA ILE A 379 -29.19 -36.44 -34.87
C ILE A 379 -30.07 -37.64 -34.65
N SER A 380 -29.96 -38.61 -35.57
CA SER A 380 -30.83 -39.76 -35.56
C SER A 380 -30.19 -40.97 -36.23
N THR A 381 -30.63 -42.17 -35.84
CA THR A 381 -30.39 -43.43 -36.52
C THR A 381 -31.73 -44.05 -36.88
N LEU A 382 -31.83 -44.51 -38.10
CA LEU A 382 -33.00 -45.30 -38.59
C LEU A 382 -32.51 -46.67 -38.97
N SER A 383 -32.93 -47.69 -38.23
CA SER A 383 -32.64 -49.11 -38.54
C SER A 383 -33.91 -49.77 -39.14
N LEU A 384 -33.70 -50.50 -40.23
CA LEU A 384 -34.73 -51.23 -40.96
C LEU A 384 -34.38 -52.68 -41.03
#